data_6f64edc92f374d15f16467cfa1084f66
#
_entry.id   6f64edc92f374d15f16467cfa1084f66
#
_cell.length_a   1.000
_cell.length_b   1.000
_cell.length_c   1.000
_cell.angle_alpha   90.00
_cell.angle_beta   90.00
_cell.angle_gamma   90.00
#
_symmetry.space_group_name_H-M   'P 1'
#
loop_
_entity.id
_entity.type
_entity.pdbx_description
1 polymer ?
#
loop_
_entity_poly.entity_id
_entity_poly.type
_entity_poly.pdbx_seq_one_letter_code
_entity_poly.pdbx_strand_id
1 'polypeptide(L)'
;PEIETLTAQGYKVYDVTDPKYGAIPNDGKSDRVAFMKVLEEIASQTKQEDNNMTDRYIKENAKAIIYFPEGNYILQDEGSKDRRIRISMSDIVLKGAGKNKTTLEMTAANNSPKPTEEMWNAPVMMEFKHNTGLKESIGVITEDAPIGSRTITASLTGVSAGSWVCLVLGTPELGNTNDDVINSELSPYRWQDIKVQQGTTPNIKTNGIQIFEYHQIEKISGNSVTFKEPIMHAINKDWGWNVHKFANYANVGVEDLTFKGHAKEKFIHHGSDIDDGGFKLIDFVRLTNSWMRRVNFESVSEAMSITSSANCSAYD
;
A
#
# COMPACT_ATOMS: atom_id res chain seq x y z
N PRO A 1 18.45 -2.20 -1.39
CA PRO A 1 19.69 -2.95 -1.67
C PRO A 1 20.26 -2.59 -3.05
N GLU A 2 21.58 -2.67 -3.22
CA GLU A 2 22.20 -2.43 -4.52
C GLU A 2 21.87 -3.54 -5.52
N ILE A 3 21.96 -3.24 -6.83
CA ILE A 3 21.63 -4.19 -7.91
C ILE A 3 22.40 -5.50 -7.74
N GLU A 4 23.71 -5.42 -7.45
CA GLU A 4 24.58 -6.59 -7.26
C GLU A 4 24.11 -7.48 -6.10
N THR A 5 23.65 -6.87 -5.01
CA THR A 5 23.10 -7.61 -3.86
C THR A 5 21.82 -8.35 -4.24
N LEU A 6 20.93 -7.70 -4.97
CA LEU A 6 19.68 -8.33 -5.41
C LEU A 6 19.90 -9.41 -6.46
N THR A 7 20.80 -9.17 -7.42
CA THR A 7 21.14 -10.19 -8.44
C THR A 7 21.79 -11.42 -7.82
N ALA A 8 22.62 -11.26 -6.78
CA ALA A 8 23.16 -12.37 -5.99
C ALA A 8 22.05 -13.17 -5.27
N GLN A 9 20.89 -12.56 -5.02
CA GLN A 9 19.70 -13.20 -4.45
C GLN A 9 18.72 -13.74 -5.53
N GLY A 10 19.16 -13.77 -6.79
CA GLY A 10 18.38 -14.32 -7.91
C GLY A 10 17.42 -13.33 -8.59
N TYR A 11 17.53 -12.02 -8.31
CA TYR A 11 16.77 -11.03 -9.04
C TYR A 11 17.35 -10.83 -10.44
N LYS A 12 16.45 -10.75 -11.45
CA LYS A 12 16.81 -10.41 -12.81
C LYS A 12 16.57 -8.92 -13.07
N VAL A 13 17.50 -8.27 -13.75
CA VAL A 13 17.36 -6.86 -14.17
C VAL A 13 16.63 -6.79 -15.50
N TYR A 14 15.64 -5.91 -15.56
CA TYR A 14 14.88 -5.56 -16.76
C TYR A 14 15.10 -4.07 -17.03
N ASP A 15 15.98 -3.76 -17.98
CA ASP A 15 16.26 -2.39 -18.41
C ASP A 15 15.16 -1.95 -19.39
N VAL A 16 14.41 -0.90 -19.03
CA VAL A 16 13.28 -0.42 -19.84
C VAL A 16 13.72 0.11 -21.21
N THR A 17 15.00 0.49 -21.35
CA THR A 17 15.59 1.00 -22.60
C THR A 17 16.09 -0.10 -23.54
N ASP A 18 16.05 -1.38 -23.09
CA ASP A 18 16.33 -2.50 -23.99
C ASP A 18 15.45 -2.38 -25.25
N PRO A 19 16.01 -2.50 -26.46
CA PRO A 19 15.25 -2.36 -27.71
C PRO A 19 13.97 -3.19 -27.80
N LYS A 20 13.90 -4.32 -27.11
CA LYS A 20 12.68 -5.16 -27.06
C LYS A 20 11.52 -4.48 -26.34
N TYR A 21 11.78 -3.59 -25.38
CA TYR A 21 10.76 -2.80 -24.67
C TYR A 21 10.56 -1.44 -25.33
N GLY A 22 11.65 -0.73 -25.59
CA GLY A 22 11.69 0.44 -26.44
C GLY A 22 11.41 1.77 -25.73
N ALA A 23 11.69 1.89 -24.43
CA ALA A 23 11.68 3.19 -23.77
C ALA A 23 12.82 4.08 -24.28
N ILE A 24 12.52 5.35 -24.54
CA ILE A 24 13.50 6.33 -25.03
C ILE A 24 13.44 7.57 -24.12
N PRO A 25 14.35 7.68 -23.14
CA PRO A 25 14.32 8.80 -22.22
C PRO A 25 14.52 10.14 -22.94
N ASN A 26 13.91 11.19 -22.44
CA ASN A 26 14.04 12.57 -22.90
C ASN A 26 13.52 12.85 -24.34
N ASP A 27 12.78 11.96 -24.97
CA ASP A 27 12.24 12.19 -26.32
C ASP A 27 10.88 12.93 -26.31
N GLY A 28 10.32 13.19 -25.14
CA GLY A 28 9.04 13.88 -24.96
C GLY A 28 7.81 13.05 -25.30
N LYS A 29 7.97 11.74 -25.49
CA LYS A 29 6.87 10.81 -25.78
C LYS A 29 6.62 9.87 -24.61
N SER A 30 5.46 9.21 -24.64
CA SER A 30 5.08 8.26 -23.60
C SER A 30 5.88 6.97 -23.68
N ASP A 31 6.54 6.61 -22.57
CA ASP A 31 7.23 5.34 -22.35
C ASP A 31 6.34 4.29 -21.68
N ARG A 32 5.06 4.61 -21.44
CA ARG A 32 4.12 3.73 -20.73
C ARG A 32 4.05 2.33 -21.35
N VAL A 33 3.99 2.24 -22.68
CA VAL A 33 3.91 0.96 -23.39
C VAL A 33 5.18 0.13 -23.17
N ALA A 34 6.36 0.75 -23.16
CA ALA A 34 7.61 0.08 -22.87
C ALA A 34 7.63 -0.49 -21.44
N PHE A 35 7.21 0.31 -20.46
CA PHE A 35 7.07 -0.14 -19.06
C PHE A 35 6.06 -1.29 -18.93
N MET A 36 4.92 -1.22 -19.60
CA MET A 36 3.92 -2.29 -19.62
C MET A 36 4.46 -3.58 -20.21
N LYS A 37 5.26 -3.53 -21.29
CA LYS A 37 5.93 -4.72 -21.88
C LYS A 37 6.88 -5.39 -20.87
N VAL A 38 7.62 -4.59 -20.07
CA VAL A 38 8.46 -5.15 -19.00
C VAL A 38 7.59 -5.90 -17.99
N LEU A 39 6.50 -5.27 -17.53
CA LEU A 39 5.57 -5.90 -16.58
C LEU A 39 4.91 -7.17 -17.16
N GLU A 40 4.56 -7.18 -18.44
CA GLU A 40 4.05 -8.37 -19.14
C GLU A 40 5.05 -9.52 -19.19
N GLU A 41 6.34 -9.22 -19.44
CA GLU A 41 7.39 -10.26 -19.44
C GLU A 41 7.61 -10.85 -18.04
N ILE A 42 7.48 -10.03 -16.98
CA ILE A 42 7.64 -10.49 -15.61
C ILE A 42 6.41 -11.28 -15.13
N ALA A 43 5.22 -10.79 -15.44
CA ALA A 43 3.96 -11.34 -14.94
C ALA A 43 3.70 -12.79 -15.38
N SER A 44 3.10 -13.58 -14.49
CA SER A 44 2.52 -14.88 -14.86
C SER A 44 1.10 -14.75 -15.40
N GLN A 45 0.43 -13.65 -15.08
CA GLN A 45 -0.93 -13.32 -15.52
C GLN A 45 -1.12 -11.81 -15.63
N THR A 46 -1.85 -11.39 -16.68
CA THR A 46 -2.32 -10.02 -16.84
C THR A 46 -3.85 -9.98 -16.81
N LYS A 47 -4.42 -8.94 -16.27
CA LYS A 47 -5.88 -8.72 -16.23
C LYS A 47 -6.19 -7.26 -16.48
N GLN A 48 -7.37 -7.01 -17.06
CA GLN A 48 -7.99 -5.70 -17.03
C GLN A 48 -9.11 -5.69 -15.96
N GLU A 49 -9.15 -4.64 -15.16
CA GLU A 49 -10.08 -4.47 -14.05
C GLU A 49 -10.73 -3.09 -14.11
N ASP A 50 -11.77 -2.87 -13.30
CA ASP A 50 -12.47 -1.60 -13.16
C ASP A 50 -12.93 -1.03 -14.52
N ASN A 51 -13.71 -1.80 -15.28
CA ASN A 51 -14.19 -1.43 -16.62
C ASN A 51 -13.05 -1.07 -17.59
N ASN A 52 -11.95 -1.81 -17.55
CA ASN A 52 -10.74 -1.62 -18.36
C ASN A 52 -9.94 -0.35 -18.01
N MET A 53 -10.16 0.24 -16.83
CA MET A 53 -9.39 1.40 -16.36
C MET A 53 -8.13 1.00 -15.58
N THR A 54 -7.96 -0.29 -15.25
CA THR A 54 -6.79 -0.80 -14.53
C THR A 54 -6.17 -1.96 -15.29
N ASP A 55 -4.89 -1.81 -15.66
CA ASP A 55 -4.06 -2.88 -16.20
C ASP A 55 -3.29 -3.52 -15.05
N ARG A 56 -3.61 -4.77 -14.71
CA ARG A 56 -3.05 -5.50 -13.57
C ARG A 56 -2.11 -6.60 -14.00
N TYR A 57 -0.91 -6.62 -13.39
CA TYR A 57 0.17 -7.58 -13.63
C TYR A 57 0.42 -8.40 -12.38
N ILE A 58 0.31 -9.73 -12.46
CA ILE A 58 0.27 -10.63 -11.31
C ILE A 58 1.41 -11.63 -11.36
N LYS A 59 2.16 -11.73 -10.25
CA LYS A 59 3.14 -12.80 -10.00
C LYS A 59 3.43 -12.91 -8.51
N GLU A 60 3.33 -14.11 -7.94
CA GLU A 60 3.59 -14.34 -6.51
C GLU A 60 5.03 -13.96 -6.12
N ASN A 61 6.01 -14.35 -6.93
CA ASN A 61 7.44 -14.16 -6.71
C ASN A 61 8.09 -13.68 -7.99
N ALA A 62 8.23 -12.35 -8.16
CA ALA A 62 8.78 -11.80 -9.40
C ALA A 62 10.30 -11.98 -9.50
N LYS A 63 11.04 -11.76 -8.42
CA LYS A 63 12.50 -11.70 -8.42
C LYS A 63 13.02 -10.80 -9.53
N ALA A 64 12.49 -9.57 -9.58
CA ALA A 64 12.71 -8.64 -10.67
C ALA A 64 13.15 -7.26 -10.18
N ILE A 65 14.08 -6.65 -10.90
CA ILE A 65 14.44 -5.23 -10.81
C ILE A 65 14.03 -4.60 -12.13
N ILE A 66 13.07 -3.68 -12.11
CA ILE A 66 12.72 -2.86 -13.27
C ILE A 66 13.60 -1.62 -13.18
N TYR A 67 14.56 -1.51 -14.08
CA TYR A 67 15.57 -0.47 -14.06
C TYR A 67 15.28 0.60 -15.12
N PHE A 68 15.24 1.84 -14.65
CA PHE A 68 15.17 3.04 -15.46
C PHE A 68 16.53 3.74 -15.44
N PRO A 69 17.31 3.69 -16.51
CA PRO A 69 18.53 4.48 -16.63
C PRO A 69 18.31 5.99 -16.44
N GLU A 70 19.37 6.77 -16.46
CA GLU A 70 19.30 8.22 -16.37
C GLU A 70 18.44 8.81 -17.50
N GLY A 71 17.48 9.67 -17.15
CA GLY A 71 16.61 10.39 -18.06
C GLY A 71 15.19 10.60 -17.54
N ASN A 72 14.39 11.28 -18.34
CA ASN A 72 12.96 11.53 -18.06
C ASN A 72 12.10 10.59 -18.89
N TYR A 73 11.22 9.84 -18.22
CA TYR A 73 10.30 8.86 -18.80
C TYR A 73 8.86 9.30 -18.52
N ILE A 74 8.07 9.54 -19.56
CA ILE A 74 6.66 9.87 -19.42
C ILE A 74 5.86 8.58 -19.31
N LEU A 75 5.32 8.29 -18.10
CA LEU A 75 4.51 7.10 -17.84
C LEU A 75 3.00 7.36 -17.95
N GLN A 76 2.58 8.63 -17.96
CA GLN A 76 1.20 9.01 -18.24
C GLN A 76 1.14 10.34 -18.99
N ASP A 77 0.32 10.36 -20.02
CA ASP A 77 -0.03 11.51 -20.85
C ASP A 77 -1.56 11.59 -21.05
N GLU A 78 -2.05 12.52 -21.87
CA GLU A 78 -3.48 12.65 -22.18
C GLU A 78 -4.10 11.38 -22.79
N GLY A 79 -3.31 10.58 -23.53
CA GLY A 79 -3.79 9.35 -24.14
C GLY A 79 -3.97 8.19 -23.14
N SER A 80 -3.36 8.30 -21.98
CA SER A 80 -3.36 7.25 -20.95
C SER A 80 -3.91 7.71 -19.59
N LYS A 81 -4.41 8.94 -19.49
CA LYS A 81 -5.01 9.44 -18.25
C LYS A 81 -6.20 8.59 -17.80
N ASP A 82 -6.50 8.65 -16.50
CA ASP A 82 -7.53 7.88 -15.82
C ASP A 82 -7.33 6.36 -15.86
N ARG A 83 -6.18 5.90 -16.38
CA ARG A 83 -5.81 4.48 -16.41
C ARG A 83 -4.71 4.20 -15.39
N ARG A 84 -4.93 3.18 -14.58
CA ARG A 84 -4.02 2.74 -13.53
C ARG A 84 -3.18 1.56 -13.96
N ILE A 85 -1.91 1.54 -13.55
CA ILE A 85 -1.05 0.35 -13.60
C ILE A 85 -1.04 -0.25 -12.20
N ARG A 86 -1.50 -1.50 -12.07
CA ARG A 86 -1.48 -2.24 -10.80
C ARG A 86 -0.48 -3.38 -10.86
N ILE A 87 0.53 -3.30 -10.01
CA ILE A 87 1.58 -4.30 -9.87
C ILE A 87 1.26 -5.16 -8.64
N SER A 88 0.84 -6.38 -8.89
CA SER A 88 0.41 -7.37 -7.89
C SER A 88 1.46 -8.47 -7.79
N MET A 89 2.63 -8.11 -7.22
CA MET A 89 3.81 -8.97 -7.19
C MET A 89 4.59 -8.81 -5.88
N SER A 90 5.18 -9.89 -5.40
CA SER A 90 6.25 -9.88 -4.38
C SER A 90 7.63 -9.89 -5.05
N ASP A 91 8.66 -9.51 -4.28
CA ASP A 91 10.06 -9.53 -4.72
C ASP A 91 10.29 -8.73 -6.01
N ILE A 92 9.84 -7.49 -6.02
CA ILE A 92 9.99 -6.58 -7.15
C ILE A 92 10.54 -5.23 -6.71
N VAL A 93 11.50 -4.70 -7.46
CA VAL A 93 12.10 -3.38 -7.19
C VAL A 93 11.99 -2.52 -8.45
N LEU A 94 11.39 -1.34 -8.29
CA LEU A 94 11.42 -0.26 -9.27
C LEU A 94 12.62 0.63 -8.93
N LYS A 95 13.59 0.72 -9.82
CA LYS A 95 14.87 1.38 -9.54
C LYS A 95 15.31 2.31 -10.65
N GLY A 96 15.68 3.54 -10.25
CA GLY A 96 16.34 4.50 -11.14
C GLY A 96 17.87 4.52 -10.97
N ALA A 97 18.52 5.36 -11.74
CA ALA A 97 19.96 5.64 -11.65
C ALA A 97 20.31 6.61 -10.51
N GLY A 98 19.32 7.26 -9.91
CA GLY A 98 19.47 8.23 -8.81
C GLY A 98 18.31 9.21 -8.77
N LYS A 99 18.00 9.74 -7.57
CA LYS A 99 16.87 10.68 -7.38
C LYS A 99 16.97 11.99 -8.20
N ASN A 100 18.16 12.34 -8.62
CA ASN A 100 18.39 13.52 -9.48
C ASN A 100 18.77 13.13 -10.93
N LYS A 101 18.64 11.86 -11.28
CA LYS A 101 19.05 11.33 -12.58
C LYS A 101 17.89 10.73 -13.35
N THR A 102 17.02 9.98 -12.68
CA THR A 102 15.86 9.32 -13.29
C THR A 102 14.59 9.99 -12.84
N THR A 103 13.76 10.41 -13.78
CA THR A 103 12.43 10.96 -13.52
C THR A 103 11.36 10.12 -14.18
N LEU A 104 10.33 9.73 -13.42
CA LEU A 104 9.10 9.12 -13.91
C LEU A 104 8.01 10.20 -13.88
N GLU A 105 7.53 10.61 -15.05
CA GLU A 105 6.68 11.78 -15.20
C GLU A 105 5.23 11.41 -15.55
N MET A 106 4.32 12.13 -14.93
CA MET A 106 2.89 12.14 -15.20
C MET A 106 2.52 13.52 -15.75
N THR A 107 2.34 13.65 -17.05
CA THR A 107 2.07 14.93 -17.72
C THR A 107 0.60 15.32 -17.78
N ALA A 108 -0.31 14.34 -17.63
CA ALA A 108 -1.75 14.58 -17.61
C ALA A 108 -2.36 14.16 -16.27
N ALA A 109 -3.19 15.03 -15.69
CA ALA A 109 -3.90 14.77 -14.46
C ALA A 109 -4.99 13.71 -14.63
N ASN A 110 -5.17 12.87 -13.61
CA ASN A 110 -6.34 12.01 -13.50
C ASN A 110 -7.54 12.79 -12.95
N ASN A 111 -8.73 12.41 -13.40
CA ASN A 111 -9.97 12.96 -12.89
C ASN A 111 -10.62 12.03 -11.85
N SER A 112 -11.28 12.60 -10.86
CA SER A 112 -12.14 11.82 -9.99
C SER A 112 -13.34 11.28 -10.76
N PRO A 113 -13.80 10.04 -10.52
CA PRO A 113 -15.08 9.55 -11.06
C PRO A 113 -16.27 10.35 -10.57
N LYS A 114 -16.11 11.09 -9.45
CA LYS A 114 -17.10 11.98 -8.85
C LYS A 114 -16.50 13.34 -8.52
N PRO A 115 -16.20 14.16 -9.53
CA PRO A 115 -15.37 15.36 -9.36
C PRO A 115 -16.00 16.47 -8.51
N THR A 116 -17.31 16.40 -8.24
CA THR A 116 -18.02 17.37 -7.39
C THR A 116 -18.34 16.86 -5.98
N GLU A 117 -18.23 15.55 -5.74
CA GLU A 117 -18.59 14.92 -4.47
C GLU A 117 -17.37 14.34 -3.75
N GLU A 118 -16.50 13.67 -4.50
CA GLU A 118 -15.31 12.98 -4.01
C GLU A 118 -14.09 13.44 -4.81
N MET A 119 -13.78 14.74 -4.73
CA MET A 119 -12.69 15.37 -5.52
C MET A 119 -11.33 14.67 -5.30
N TRP A 120 -11.09 14.17 -4.09
CA TRP A 120 -9.86 13.46 -3.73
C TRP A 120 -9.75 12.04 -4.32
N ASN A 121 -10.82 11.50 -4.91
CA ASN A 121 -10.87 10.10 -5.36
C ASN A 121 -10.40 9.90 -6.80
N ALA A 122 -9.48 10.74 -7.29
CA ALA A 122 -8.81 10.50 -8.55
C ALA A 122 -7.92 9.24 -8.46
N PRO A 123 -7.85 8.40 -9.51
CA PRO A 123 -7.02 7.21 -9.50
C PRO A 123 -5.52 7.59 -9.44
N VAL A 124 -4.72 6.76 -8.77
CA VAL A 124 -3.27 6.85 -8.80
C VAL A 124 -2.74 6.35 -10.16
N MET A 125 -1.64 6.88 -10.66
CA MET A 125 -1.00 6.45 -11.91
C MET A 125 -0.56 4.98 -11.83
N MET A 126 0.13 4.60 -10.75
CA MET A 126 0.52 3.22 -10.49
C MET A 126 0.35 2.85 -9.02
N GLU A 127 0.13 1.56 -8.76
CA GLU A 127 0.07 1.04 -7.40
C GLU A 127 0.68 -0.35 -7.30
N PHE A 128 1.41 -0.60 -6.21
CA PHE A 128 1.74 -1.95 -5.78
C PHE A 128 0.67 -2.41 -4.81
N LYS A 129 -0.08 -3.44 -5.19
CA LYS A 129 -1.30 -3.78 -4.46
C LYS A 129 -1.65 -5.26 -4.47
N HIS A 130 -1.96 -5.78 -3.28
CA HIS A 130 -2.71 -7.03 -3.16
C HIS A 130 -4.22 -6.72 -3.15
N ASN A 131 -4.99 -7.34 -4.05
CA ASN A 131 -6.42 -7.00 -4.22
C ASN A 131 -7.33 -7.52 -3.09
N THR A 132 -6.88 -8.55 -2.37
CA THR A 132 -7.70 -9.17 -1.33
C THR A 132 -7.57 -8.39 -0.02
N GLY A 133 -8.67 -7.80 0.43
CA GLY A 133 -8.79 -7.23 1.78
C GLY A 133 -8.93 -8.30 2.87
N LEU A 134 -9.12 -7.88 4.10
CA LEU A 134 -9.46 -8.79 5.19
C LEU A 134 -10.81 -9.45 4.87
N LYS A 135 -10.85 -10.76 5.08
CA LYS A 135 -12.07 -11.56 4.91
C LYS A 135 -12.56 -12.04 6.28
N GLU A 136 -13.24 -13.17 6.31
CA GLU A 136 -13.75 -13.77 7.52
C GLU A 136 -12.64 -14.06 8.54
N SER A 137 -13.01 -14.07 9.81
CA SER A 137 -12.13 -14.45 10.90
C SER A 137 -11.67 -15.90 10.75
N ILE A 138 -10.41 -16.15 11.01
CA ILE A 138 -9.81 -17.49 11.05
C ILE A 138 -9.62 -18.00 12.47
N GLY A 139 -10.01 -17.22 13.46
CA GLY A 139 -9.98 -17.58 14.88
C GLY A 139 -10.31 -16.40 15.79
N VAL A 140 -10.73 -16.71 16.99
CA VAL A 140 -11.02 -15.75 18.07
C VAL A 140 -9.94 -15.88 19.13
N ILE A 141 -9.50 -14.77 19.71
CA ILE A 141 -8.55 -14.77 20.83
C ILE A 141 -9.31 -15.08 22.11
N THR A 142 -8.86 -16.09 22.86
CA THR A 142 -9.60 -16.68 23.97
C THR A 142 -9.02 -16.39 25.35
N GLU A 143 -7.84 -15.76 25.42
CA GLU A 143 -7.20 -15.39 26.68
C GLU A 143 -6.69 -13.96 26.60
N ASP A 144 -6.60 -13.32 27.76
CA ASP A 144 -6.01 -12.00 27.89
C ASP A 144 -4.53 -12.01 27.51
N ALA A 145 -4.06 -10.92 26.90
CA ALA A 145 -2.66 -10.72 26.63
C ALA A 145 -2.26 -9.24 26.90
N PRO A 146 -1.23 -9.02 27.73
CA PRO A 146 -0.79 -7.65 28.00
C PRO A 146 -0.10 -7.04 26.76
N ILE A 147 -0.17 -5.72 26.65
CA ILE A 147 0.66 -4.96 25.70
C ILE A 147 2.13 -5.38 25.80
N GLY A 148 2.80 -5.54 24.68
CA GLY A 148 4.18 -6.03 24.61
C GLY A 148 4.32 -7.56 24.61
N SER A 149 3.23 -8.31 24.80
CA SER A 149 3.26 -9.76 24.61
C SER A 149 3.56 -10.11 23.15
N ARG A 150 4.33 -11.19 22.95
CA ARG A 150 4.54 -11.75 21.61
C ARG A 150 3.65 -12.97 21.36
N THR A 151 2.84 -13.36 22.33
CA THR A 151 2.04 -14.58 22.24
C THR A 151 0.59 -14.29 22.58
N ILE A 152 -0.31 -14.85 21.79
CA ILE A 152 -1.76 -14.89 22.03
C ILE A 152 -2.24 -16.33 22.07
N THR A 153 -3.43 -16.53 22.63
CA THR A 153 -4.12 -17.84 22.62
C THR A 153 -5.30 -17.80 21.66
N ALA A 154 -5.18 -18.51 20.53
CA ALA A 154 -6.22 -18.63 19.52
C ALA A 154 -6.07 -19.94 18.73
N SER A 155 -7.18 -20.60 18.41
CA SER A 155 -7.19 -21.71 17.46
C SER A 155 -7.33 -21.15 16.04
N LEU A 156 -6.26 -21.20 15.26
CA LEU A 156 -6.21 -20.62 13.91
C LEU A 156 -6.32 -21.69 12.83
N THR A 157 -6.98 -21.35 11.73
CA THR A 157 -7.10 -22.21 10.54
C THR A 157 -6.45 -21.58 9.32
N GLY A 158 -5.82 -22.41 8.46
CA GLY A 158 -5.29 -21.97 7.17
C GLY A 158 -4.07 -21.05 7.20
N VAL A 159 -3.32 -21.03 8.31
CA VAL A 159 -2.08 -20.28 8.50
C VAL A 159 -1.02 -21.12 9.19
N SER A 160 0.23 -20.73 9.03
CA SER A 160 1.41 -21.40 9.60
C SER A 160 2.48 -20.37 9.96
N ALA A 161 3.60 -20.82 10.51
CA ALA A 161 4.77 -19.96 10.68
C ALA A 161 5.15 -19.27 9.35
N GLY A 162 5.47 -17.98 9.42
CA GLY A 162 5.73 -17.12 8.27
C GLY A 162 4.49 -16.42 7.70
N SER A 163 3.28 -16.91 7.95
CA SER A 163 2.03 -16.24 7.53
C SER A 163 1.87 -14.89 8.23
N TRP A 164 1.31 -13.92 7.52
CA TRP A 164 0.85 -12.67 8.10
C TRP A 164 -0.63 -12.75 8.46
N VAL A 165 -0.96 -12.18 9.60
CA VAL A 165 -2.33 -12.08 10.12
C VAL A 165 -2.60 -10.65 10.59
N CYS A 166 -3.87 -10.32 10.70
CA CYS A 166 -4.35 -9.09 11.31
C CYS A 166 -5.18 -9.42 12.55
N LEU A 167 -4.80 -8.86 13.69
CA LEU A 167 -5.63 -8.86 14.90
C LEU A 167 -6.63 -7.72 14.77
N VAL A 168 -7.89 -8.00 14.94
CA VAL A 168 -8.97 -7.03 14.76
C VAL A 168 -9.82 -6.93 16.01
N LEU A 169 -9.91 -5.73 16.58
CA LEU A 169 -10.95 -5.38 17.53
C LEU A 169 -12.12 -4.76 16.76
N GLY A 170 -13.30 -5.34 16.88
CA GLY A 170 -14.44 -5.06 16.01
C GLY A 170 -14.51 -6.03 14.84
N THR A 171 -14.91 -5.54 13.68
CA THR A 171 -14.92 -6.28 12.41
C THR A 171 -14.14 -5.49 11.35
N PRO A 172 -13.86 -6.07 10.17
CA PRO A 172 -13.27 -5.30 9.07
C PRO A 172 -14.08 -4.06 8.64
N GLU A 173 -15.39 -4.05 8.90
CA GLU A 173 -16.30 -2.98 8.49
C GLU A 173 -16.70 -2.05 9.64
N LEU A 174 -16.81 -2.57 10.87
CA LEU A 174 -17.36 -1.84 12.02
C LEU A 174 -16.49 -2.01 13.26
N GLY A 175 -16.41 -0.94 14.05
CA GLY A 175 -15.75 -0.96 15.35
C GLY A 175 -16.58 -1.66 16.44
N ASN A 176 -15.93 -1.89 17.57
CA ASN A 176 -16.59 -2.36 18.80
C ASN A 176 -17.23 -1.16 19.52
N THR A 177 -18.54 -1.24 19.75
CA THR A 177 -19.34 -0.16 20.37
C THR A 177 -19.54 -0.31 21.86
N ASN A 178 -18.91 -1.32 22.50
CA ASN A 178 -18.99 -1.50 23.94
C ASN A 178 -18.36 -0.32 24.68
N ASP A 179 -19.07 0.26 25.65
CA ASP A 179 -18.62 1.42 26.40
C ASP A 179 -17.32 1.15 27.19
N ASP A 180 -17.09 -0.06 27.68
CA ASP A 180 -15.86 -0.44 28.38
C ASP A 180 -14.65 -0.43 27.43
N VAL A 181 -14.84 -0.90 26.17
CA VAL A 181 -13.83 -0.85 25.13
C VAL A 181 -13.50 0.60 24.76
N ILE A 182 -14.53 1.41 24.53
CA ILE A 182 -14.37 2.82 24.17
C ILE A 182 -13.64 3.57 25.29
N ASN A 183 -14.04 3.37 26.55
CA ASN A 183 -13.42 4.03 27.67
C ASN A 183 -11.97 3.60 27.90
N SER A 184 -11.67 2.32 27.72
CA SER A 184 -10.32 1.78 27.86
C SER A 184 -9.38 2.28 26.78
N GLU A 185 -9.77 2.17 25.52
CA GLU A 185 -8.90 2.53 24.38
C GLU A 185 -8.67 4.04 24.27
N LEU A 186 -9.64 4.86 24.71
CA LEU A 186 -9.48 6.31 24.74
C LEU A 186 -8.94 6.85 26.08
N SER A 187 -8.66 6.00 27.06
CA SER A 187 -7.98 6.42 28.27
C SER A 187 -6.48 6.74 27.96
N PRO A 188 -5.92 7.84 28.47
CA PRO A 188 -6.46 8.80 29.45
C PRO A 188 -7.28 9.96 28.86
N TYR A 189 -7.53 9.96 27.58
CA TYR A 189 -8.16 11.10 26.88
C TYR A 189 -9.65 11.26 27.23
N ARG A 190 -10.30 10.24 27.77
CA ARG A 190 -11.72 10.22 28.14
C ARG A 190 -12.58 10.72 26.98
N TRP A 191 -13.03 9.80 26.14
CA TRP A 191 -13.74 10.10 24.89
C TRP A 191 -14.95 11.05 25.07
N GLN A 192 -15.59 11.08 26.25
CA GLN A 192 -16.68 12.01 26.58
C GLN A 192 -16.21 13.47 26.62
N ASP A 193 -14.94 13.70 26.92
CA ASP A 193 -14.34 15.01 27.01
C ASP A 193 -13.71 15.47 25.69
N ILE A 194 -13.64 14.60 24.69
CA ILE A 194 -13.16 14.94 23.36
C ILE A 194 -14.16 15.89 22.74
N LYS A 195 -13.76 17.15 22.59
CA LYS A 195 -14.54 18.15 21.85
C LYS A 195 -14.51 17.81 20.38
N VAL A 196 -15.59 17.25 19.90
CA VAL A 196 -15.75 16.98 18.48
C VAL A 196 -16.22 18.26 17.81
N GLN A 197 -15.55 18.65 16.74
CA GLN A 197 -15.98 19.78 15.93
C GLN A 197 -17.40 19.52 15.39
N GLN A 198 -18.25 20.49 15.46
CA GLN A 198 -19.62 20.40 14.96
C GLN A 198 -19.60 20.01 13.49
N GLY A 199 -20.31 18.94 13.14
CA GLY A 199 -20.37 18.40 11.77
C GLY A 199 -19.31 17.35 11.41
N THR A 200 -18.34 17.09 12.28
CA THR A 200 -17.27 16.10 12.04
C THR A 200 -17.26 14.96 13.06
N THR A 201 -18.37 14.77 13.76
CA THR A 201 -18.44 13.77 14.82
C THR A 201 -18.30 12.37 14.20
N PRO A 202 -17.12 11.70 14.33
CA PRO A 202 -17.16 10.25 14.27
C PRO A 202 -18.10 9.85 15.38
N ASN A 203 -19.18 9.21 15.04
CA ASN A 203 -20.11 8.75 16.06
C ASN A 203 -19.48 7.52 16.72
N ILE A 204 -18.52 7.75 17.62
CA ILE A 204 -17.78 6.71 18.32
C ILE A 204 -18.74 5.73 18.97
N LYS A 205 -19.87 6.22 19.50
CA LYS A 205 -20.92 5.37 20.04
C LYS A 205 -21.61 4.49 19.02
N THR A 206 -21.75 4.95 17.78
CA THR A 206 -22.39 4.20 16.70
C THR A 206 -21.39 3.37 15.92
N ASN A 207 -20.22 3.94 15.62
CA ASN A 207 -19.21 3.27 14.79
C ASN A 207 -18.23 2.42 15.61
N GLY A 208 -18.09 2.72 16.92
CA GLY A 208 -17.21 1.99 17.82
C GLY A 208 -15.72 2.28 17.59
N ILE A 209 -14.90 1.52 18.31
CA ILE A 209 -13.45 1.51 18.17
C ILE A 209 -13.07 0.32 17.29
N GLN A 210 -12.26 0.58 16.28
CA GLN A 210 -11.73 -0.42 15.39
C GLN A 210 -10.20 -0.38 15.44
N ILE A 211 -9.57 -1.53 15.73
CA ILE A 211 -8.12 -1.66 15.79
C ILE A 211 -7.69 -2.76 14.82
N PHE A 212 -6.66 -2.48 14.04
CA PHE A 212 -5.99 -3.42 13.17
C PHE A 212 -4.52 -3.49 13.55
N GLU A 213 -4.05 -4.66 13.97
CA GLU A 213 -2.62 -4.93 14.18
C GLU A 213 -2.15 -6.05 13.26
N TYR A 214 -1.12 -5.77 12.44
CA TYR A 214 -0.56 -6.73 11.51
C TYR A 214 0.68 -7.40 12.10
N HIS A 215 0.68 -8.73 12.16
CA HIS A 215 1.76 -9.51 12.74
C HIS A 215 2.17 -10.67 11.86
N GLN A 216 3.48 -10.96 11.83
CA GLN A 216 3.98 -12.18 11.21
C GLN A 216 4.08 -13.29 12.25
N ILE A 217 3.46 -14.44 11.97
CA ILE A 217 3.54 -15.62 12.85
C ILE A 217 4.96 -16.17 12.82
N GLU A 218 5.58 -16.27 14.00
CA GLU A 218 6.86 -16.95 14.19
C GLU A 218 6.66 -18.44 14.44
N LYS A 219 5.66 -18.79 15.27
CA LYS A 219 5.40 -20.17 15.68
C LYS A 219 3.94 -20.37 16.08
N ILE A 220 3.41 -21.55 15.80
CA ILE A 220 2.13 -22.03 16.34
C ILE A 220 2.41 -23.34 17.09
N SER A 221 1.90 -23.46 18.33
CA SER A 221 1.97 -24.67 19.15
C SER A 221 0.62 -24.88 19.85
N GLY A 222 -0.20 -25.78 19.31
CA GLY A 222 -1.59 -25.90 19.73
C GLY A 222 -2.34 -24.58 19.50
N ASN A 223 -2.93 -24.03 20.56
CA ASN A 223 -3.61 -22.73 20.51
C ASN A 223 -2.69 -21.53 20.82
N SER A 224 -1.40 -21.77 21.11
CA SER A 224 -0.44 -20.70 21.36
C SER A 224 0.15 -20.21 20.05
N VAL A 225 -0.07 -18.95 19.73
CA VAL A 225 0.41 -18.28 18.52
C VAL A 225 1.44 -17.23 18.92
N THR A 226 2.69 -17.39 18.48
CA THR A 226 3.78 -16.46 18.76
C THR A 226 4.09 -15.64 17.51
N PHE A 227 4.21 -14.33 17.68
CA PHE A 227 4.55 -13.37 16.62
C PHE A 227 6.02 -12.96 16.66
N LYS A 228 6.53 -12.46 15.57
CA LYS A 228 7.87 -11.88 15.50
C LYS A 228 7.97 -10.56 16.26
N GLU A 229 6.91 -9.75 16.22
CA GLU A 229 6.82 -8.47 16.91
C GLU A 229 5.81 -8.55 18.07
N PRO A 230 5.99 -7.74 19.12
CA PRO A 230 5.04 -7.69 20.22
C PRO A 230 3.72 -7.01 19.79
N ILE A 231 2.62 -7.37 20.43
CA ILE A 231 1.34 -6.69 20.26
C ILE A 231 1.40 -5.28 20.86
N MET A 232 0.72 -4.35 20.21
CA MET A 232 0.73 -2.93 20.56
C MET A 232 -0.44 -2.51 21.44
N HIS A 233 -1.51 -3.32 21.49
CA HIS A 233 -2.66 -3.13 22.35
C HIS A 233 -2.82 -4.29 23.32
N ALA A 234 -3.27 -4.00 24.54
CA ALA A 234 -3.66 -5.06 25.47
C ALA A 234 -4.92 -5.75 24.94
N ILE A 235 -4.91 -7.06 24.95
CA ILE A 235 -6.05 -7.87 24.54
C ILE A 235 -6.84 -8.28 25.80
N ASN A 236 -8.10 -7.88 25.84
CA ASN A 236 -9.09 -8.44 26.75
C ASN A 236 -9.94 -9.43 25.94
N LYS A 237 -9.97 -10.70 26.37
CA LYS A 237 -10.67 -11.78 25.69
C LYS A 237 -12.18 -11.56 25.53
N ASP A 238 -12.77 -10.80 26.45
CA ASP A 238 -14.21 -10.54 26.47
C ASP A 238 -14.62 -9.43 25.46
N TRP A 239 -13.66 -8.77 24.82
CA TRP A 239 -13.92 -7.72 23.82
C TRP A 239 -14.07 -8.22 22.41
N GLY A 240 -13.96 -9.53 22.17
CA GLY A 240 -14.19 -10.10 20.86
C GLY A 240 -13.10 -9.81 19.84
N TRP A 241 -11.85 -9.85 20.26
CA TRP A 241 -10.70 -9.78 19.34
C TRP A 241 -10.69 -11.00 18.42
N ASN A 242 -10.56 -10.73 17.12
CA ASN A 242 -10.51 -11.73 16.08
C ASN A 242 -9.16 -11.72 15.36
N VAL A 243 -8.81 -12.87 14.78
CA VAL A 243 -7.66 -13.02 13.91
C VAL A 243 -8.14 -13.22 12.48
N HIS A 244 -7.61 -12.43 11.55
CA HIS A 244 -7.92 -12.54 10.14
C HIS A 244 -6.65 -12.85 9.35
N LYS A 245 -6.78 -13.64 8.27
CA LYS A 245 -5.69 -13.84 7.34
C LYS A 245 -5.40 -12.53 6.62
N PHE A 246 -4.14 -12.14 6.59
CA PHE A 246 -3.69 -10.94 5.87
C PHE A 246 -2.97 -11.34 4.58
N ALA A 247 -3.69 -11.24 3.47
CA ALA A 247 -3.14 -11.44 2.14
C ALA A 247 -2.35 -10.20 1.72
N ASN A 248 -1.08 -10.39 1.35
CA ASN A 248 -0.14 -9.31 1.05
C ASN A 248 0.86 -9.72 -0.01
N TYR A 249 1.52 -8.74 -0.61
CA TYR A 249 2.78 -8.93 -1.32
C TYR A 249 3.92 -8.39 -0.47
N ALA A 250 5.10 -8.98 -0.59
CA ALA A 250 6.25 -8.65 0.24
C ALA A 250 7.47 -8.27 -0.60
N ASN A 251 8.41 -7.56 0.03
CA ASN A 251 9.69 -7.20 -0.56
C ASN A 251 9.51 -6.36 -1.85
N VAL A 252 8.64 -5.36 -1.79
CA VAL A 252 8.44 -4.38 -2.85
C VAL A 252 9.29 -3.16 -2.55
N GLY A 253 10.13 -2.76 -3.49
CA GLY A 253 11.02 -1.61 -3.35
C GLY A 253 10.81 -0.56 -4.44
N VAL A 254 10.96 0.72 -4.07
CA VAL A 254 11.08 1.84 -5.01
C VAL A 254 12.27 2.67 -4.60
N GLU A 255 13.23 2.87 -5.52
CA GLU A 255 14.51 3.47 -5.17
C GLU A 255 15.11 4.35 -6.26
N ASP A 256 15.86 5.37 -5.83
CA ASP A 256 16.81 6.11 -6.67
C ASP A 256 16.17 6.81 -7.88
N LEU A 257 15.02 7.45 -7.70
CA LEU A 257 14.30 8.14 -8.77
C LEU A 257 13.47 9.33 -8.26
N THR A 258 12.99 10.14 -9.17
CA THR A 258 12.01 11.21 -8.93
C THR A 258 10.68 10.85 -9.58
N PHE A 259 9.59 11.01 -8.85
CA PHE A 259 8.24 11.09 -9.39
C PHE A 259 7.88 12.55 -9.63
N LYS A 260 7.46 12.89 -10.85
CA LYS A 260 7.11 14.25 -11.22
C LYS A 260 5.68 14.31 -11.77
N GLY A 261 4.88 15.15 -11.16
CA GLY A 261 3.57 15.58 -11.67
C GLY A 261 3.62 17.01 -12.19
N HIS A 262 2.44 17.58 -12.42
CA HIS A 262 2.24 18.97 -12.80
C HIS A 262 1.12 19.61 -11.98
N ALA A 263 1.05 19.27 -10.69
CA ALA A 263 0.13 19.91 -9.75
C ALA A 263 0.40 21.41 -9.68
N LYS A 264 -0.65 22.19 -9.49
CA LYS A 264 -0.55 23.65 -9.39
C LYS A 264 0.32 24.05 -8.20
N GLU A 265 1.16 25.05 -8.39
CA GLU A 265 1.99 25.61 -7.32
C GLU A 265 1.12 26.13 -6.15
N LYS A 266 -0.05 26.66 -6.46
CA LYS A 266 -1.01 27.17 -5.49
C LYS A 266 -2.18 26.21 -5.36
N PHE A 267 -2.10 25.32 -4.39
CA PHE A 267 -3.14 24.36 -4.05
C PHE A 267 -4.35 25.07 -3.44
N ILE A 268 -5.55 24.68 -3.87
CA ILE A 268 -6.82 25.11 -3.27
C ILE A 268 -7.58 23.85 -2.87
N HIS A 269 -7.64 23.56 -1.57
CA HIS A 269 -8.37 22.41 -1.03
C HIS A 269 -9.84 22.48 -1.43
N HIS A 270 -10.34 21.41 -2.00
CA HIS A 270 -11.68 21.32 -2.64
C HIS A 270 -11.93 22.34 -3.77
N GLY A 271 -10.86 22.84 -4.40
CA GLY A 271 -10.98 23.73 -5.56
C GLY A 271 -11.37 23.01 -6.84
N SER A 272 -10.86 21.79 -7.03
CA SER A 272 -11.23 20.86 -8.10
C SER A 272 -10.66 19.47 -7.78
N ASP A 273 -11.14 18.45 -8.49
CA ASP A 273 -10.60 17.08 -8.40
C ASP A 273 -9.14 17.01 -8.87
N ILE A 274 -8.75 17.86 -9.82
CA ILE A 274 -7.34 17.95 -10.26
C ILE A 274 -6.46 18.55 -9.16
N ASP A 275 -6.94 19.56 -8.44
CA ASP A 275 -6.22 20.13 -7.30
C ASP A 275 -6.06 19.10 -6.18
N ASP A 276 -7.15 18.41 -5.82
CA ASP A 276 -7.18 17.49 -4.66
C ASP A 276 -6.53 16.14 -4.93
N GLY A 277 -6.52 15.67 -6.17
CA GLY A 277 -6.08 14.30 -6.46
C GLY A 277 -5.53 14.03 -7.84
N GLY A 278 -5.46 15.04 -8.73
CA GLY A 278 -5.12 14.82 -10.14
C GLY A 278 -3.73 14.23 -10.39
N PHE A 279 -2.75 14.52 -9.55
CA PHE A 279 -1.37 14.06 -9.68
C PHE A 279 -0.95 13.18 -8.50
N LYS A 280 -1.56 12.01 -8.40
CA LYS A 280 -1.16 10.91 -7.51
C LYS A 280 -0.36 9.91 -8.34
N LEU A 281 0.91 9.69 -8.00
CA LEU A 281 1.79 8.91 -8.85
C LEU A 281 1.94 7.46 -8.41
N ILE A 282 2.01 7.20 -7.09
CA ILE A 282 2.30 5.86 -6.59
C ILE A 282 1.63 5.59 -5.23
N ASP A 283 1.08 4.37 -5.06
CA ASP A 283 0.56 3.86 -3.81
C ASP A 283 1.08 2.47 -3.47
N PHE A 284 1.18 2.19 -2.17
CA PHE A 284 1.41 0.88 -1.59
C PHE A 284 0.17 0.42 -0.84
N VAL A 285 -0.39 -0.72 -1.21
CA VAL A 285 -1.62 -1.24 -0.60
C VAL A 285 -1.49 -2.73 -0.28
N ARG A 286 -1.62 -3.07 1.00
CA ARG A 286 -1.47 -4.44 1.52
C ARG A 286 -0.13 -5.07 1.14
N LEU A 287 0.93 -4.37 1.52
CA LEU A 287 2.31 -4.82 1.37
C LEU A 287 2.93 -5.11 2.73
N THR A 288 3.96 -5.94 2.74
CA THR A 288 4.81 -6.19 3.92
C THR A 288 6.28 -6.13 3.55
N ASN A 289 7.16 -5.80 4.52
CA ASN A 289 8.61 -5.76 4.32
C ASN A 289 9.02 -4.95 3.08
N SER A 290 8.34 -3.84 2.83
CA SER A 290 8.49 -3.05 1.61
C SER A 290 9.06 -1.67 1.90
N TRP A 291 9.63 -1.02 0.89
CA TRP A 291 10.35 0.23 1.13
C TRP A 291 10.30 1.19 -0.05
N MET A 292 10.45 2.47 0.29
CA MET A 292 10.76 3.54 -0.63
C MET A 292 11.97 4.29 -0.08
N ARG A 293 13.04 4.43 -0.87
CA ARG A 293 14.22 5.16 -0.42
C ARG A 293 14.91 5.94 -1.54
N ARG A 294 15.45 7.08 -1.17
CA ARG A 294 16.11 8.00 -2.12
C ARG A 294 15.18 8.33 -3.30
N VAL A 295 13.93 8.64 -2.96
CA VAL A 295 12.89 9.01 -3.90
C VAL A 295 12.48 10.46 -3.67
N ASN A 296 12.38 11.21 -4.73
CA ASN A 296 11.93 12.60 -4.72
C ASN A 296 10.51 12.68 -5.33
N PHE A 297 9.73 13.64 -4.86
CA PHE A 297 8.39 13.94 -5.41
C PHE A 297 8.35 15.42 -5.78
N GLU A 298 8.00 15.71 -7.03
CA GLU A 298 7.93 17.07 -7.56
C GLU A 298 6.55 17.37 -8.13
N SER A 299 5.96 18.47 -7.72
CA SER A 299 4.68 18.99 -8.25
C SER A 299 3.57 17.93 -8.28
N VAL A 300 3.37 17.24 -7.16
CA VAL A 300 2.36 16.18 -7.00
C VAL A 300 1.21 16.65 -6.11
N SER A 301 0.01 16.13 -6.30
CA SER A 301 -1.14 16.35 -5.41
C SER A 301 -0.99 15.54 -4.11
N GLU A 302 -0.46 14.34 -4.23
CA GLU A 302 -0.15 13.43 -3.12
C GLU A 302 1.15 12.69 -3.44
N ALA A 303 2.11 12.69 -2.52
CA ALA A 303 3.40 12.07 -2.77
C ALA A 303 3.25 10.54 -2.86
N MET A 304 2.78 9.91 -1.80
CA MET A 304 2.48 8.48 -1.76
C MET A 304 1.50 8.17 -0.63
N SER A 305 0.82 7.05 -0.78
CA SER A 305 0.03 6.44 0.28
C SER A 305 0.56 5.04 0.61
N ILE A 306 0.60 4.71 1.91
CA ILE A 306 0.87 3.36 2.39
C ILE A 306 -0.36 2.93 3.18
N THR A 307 -1.16 2.04 2.61
CA THR A 307 -2.47 1.67 3.18
C THR A 307 -2.51 0.19 3.53
N SER A 308 -3.06 -0.13 4.71
CA SER A 308 -3.26 -1.51 5.17
C SER A 308 -2.00 -2.38 5.02
N SER A 309 -0.84 -1.81 5.32
CA SER A 309 0.47 -2.43 5.12
C SER A 309 1.23 -2.53 6.44
N ALA A 310 2.22 -3.39 6.50
CA ALA A 310 3.01 -3.62 7.70
C ALA A 310 4.50 -3.73 7.40
N ASN A 311 5.34 -3.29 8.36
CA ASN A 311 6.79 -3.33 8.24
C ASN A 311 7.28 -2.68 6.93
N CYS A 312 6.68 -1.52 6.59
CA CYS A 312 7.06 -0.72 5.44
C CYS A 312 7.81 0.54 5.89
N SER A 313 8.80 0.96 5.12
CA SER A 313 9.64 2.11 5.43
C SER A 313 9.74 3.07 4.24
N ALA A 314 9.62 4.37 4.52
CA ALA A 314 9.94 5.41 3.56
C ALA A 314 11.02 6.30 4.20
N TYR A 315 12.18 6.47 3.54
CA TYR A 315 13.33 7.18 4.11
C TYR A 315 14.29 7.72 3.06
N ASP A 316 15.08 8.75 3.46
CA ASP A 316 16.12 9.48 2.72
C ASP A 316 15.51 10.47 1.75
#